data_f77affa8d1039ebfc5068f2d0661a1f1
#
_entry.id   f77affa8d1039ebfc5068f2d0661a1f1
#
_cell.length_a   1.000
_cell.length_b   1.000
_cell.length_c   1.000
_cell.angle_alpha   90.00
_cell.angle_beta   90.00
_cell.angle_gamma   90.00
#
_symmetry.space_group_name_H-M   'P 1'
#
loop_
_entity.id
_entity.type
_entity.pdbx_description
1 polymer ?
#
loop_
_entity_poly.entity_id
_entity_poly.type
_entity_poly.pdbx_seq_one_letter_code
_entity_poly.pdbx_strand_id
1 'polypeptide(L)'
;MKKLILGLIFSSIMLVTTSAKAAGEKVMISDLSWTGAKVIGHIIKAVINGPLNSEAEIVQGLSDGNLIMAGMDKGDGKIDVYTDLWMPNRQGIWDQYIGGNKTVAVNTPYK
;
A
#
# COMPACT_ATOMS: atom_id res chain seq x y z
N MET A 1 57.57 28.37 28.80
CA MET A 1 56.39 28.66 27.94
C MET A 1 55.94 27.36 27.30
N LYS A 2 54.91 26.78 27.80
CA LYS A 2 54.35 25.55 27.26
C LYS A 2 53.30 25.95 26.23
N LYS A 3 53.57 25.70 24.95
CA LYS A 3 52.61 25.87 23.89
C LYS A 3 51.65 24.67 23.91
N LEU A 4 50.42 24.89 24.34
CA LEU A 4 49.33 23.94 24.15
C LEU A 4 48.97 23.93 22.67
N ILE A 5 49.32 22.86 21.98
CA ILE A 5 48.81 22.56 20.64
C ILE A 5 47.44 21.89 20.85
N LEU A 6 46.37 22.64 20.72
CA LEU A 6 45.03 22.15 20.73
C LEU A 6 44.80 21.46 19.39
N GLY A 7 45.02 20.17 19.35
CA GLY A 7 44.69 19.35 18.19
C GLY A 7 43.19 19.29 18.00
N LEU A 8 42.69 20.04 17.04
CA LEU A 8 41.31 19.99 16.61
C LEU A 8 41.11 18.67 15.84
N ILE A 9 40.69 17.64 16.54
CA ILE A 9 40.24 16.40 15.90
C ILE A 9 38.91 16.70 15.27
N PHE A 10 38.94 17.03 13.97
CA PHE A 10 37.78 17.10 13.14
C PHE A 10 37.28 15.65 12.94
N SER A 11 36.47 15.18 13.87
CA SER A 11 35.77 13.91 13.71
C SER A 11 34.73 14.12 12.63
N SER A 12 35.07 13.74 11.40
CA SER A 12 34.15 13.64 10.30
C SER A 12 33.15 12.54 10.64
N ILE A 13 32.06 12.93 11.32
CA ILE A 13 30.90 12.07 11.43
C ILE A 13 30.35 11.98 10.01
N MET A 14 30.74 10.94 9.30
CA MET A 14 29.99 10.49 8.13
C MET A 14 28.60 10.16 8.64
N LEU A 15 27.67 11.09 8.46
CA LEU A 15 26.25 10.77 8.45
C LEU A 15 26.06 9.80 7.29
N VAL A 16 26.20 8.51 7.57
CA VAL A 16 25.57 7.50 6.78
C VAL A 16 24.09 7.76 6.95
N THR A 17 23.50 8.56 6.06
CA THR A 17 22.08 8.57 5.86
C THR A 17 21.75 7.19 5.29
N THR A 18 21.68 6.19 6.16
CA THR A 18 20.85 5.06 5.87
C THR A 18 19.50 5.71 5.62
N SER A 19 19.08 5.75 4.36
CA SER A 19 17.67 5.91 4.04
C SER A 19 16.99 4.82 4.87
N ALA A 20 16.56 5.17 6.06
CA ALA A 20 15.60 4.40 6.78
C ALA A 20 14.43 4.36 5.77
N LYS A 21 14.39 3.27 5.01
CA LYS A 21 13.19 2.88 4.31
C LYS A 21 12.15 3.02 5.42
N ALA A 22 11.37 4.09 5.37
CA ALA A 22 10.18 4.13 6.18
C ALA A 22 9.57 2.77 5.91
N ALA A 23 9.50 1.92 6.91
CA ALA A 23 8.82 0.65 6.80
C ALA A 23 7.40 1.08 6.44
N GLY A 24 7.16 1.24 5.14
CA GLY A 24 5.88 1.63 4.59
C GLY A 24 4.91 0.60 5.09
N GLU A 25 3.77 1.03 5.57
CA GLU A 25 2.71 0.12 5.94
C GLU A 25 2.53 -0.86 4.79
N LYS A 26 2.45 -2.14 5.12
CA LYS A 26 2.27 -3.21 4.16
C LYS A 26 0.95 -2.99 3.41
N VAL A 27 0.98 -3.04 2.09
CA VAL A 27 -0.23 -2.91 1.26
C VAL A 27 -1.07 -4.18 1.40
N MET A 28 -2.30 -4.04 1.88
CA MET A 28 -3.21 -5.13 2.15
C MET A 28 -4.20 -5.30 0.99
N ILE A 29 -4.12 -6.43 0.29
CA ILE A 29 -4.88 -6.71 -0.94
C ILE A 29 -6.02 -7.68 -0.64
N SER A 30 -7.23 -7.40 -1.15
CA SER A 30 -8.40 -8.26 -0.97
C SER A 30 -8.24 -9.64 -1.62
N ASP A 31 -8.79 -10.67 -0.98
CA ASP A 31 -8.86 -12.05 -1.51
C ASP A 31 -10.26 -12.36 -2.05
N LEU A 32 -10.60 -11.78 -3.20
CA LEU A 32 -11.87 -12.06 -3.86
C LEU A 32 -11.96 -13.53 -4.31
N SER A 33 -13.17 -14.08 -4.30
CA SER A 33 -13.38 -15.53 -4.44
C SER A 33 -13.15 -16.08 -5.85
N TRP A 34 -13.26 -15.26 -6.90
CA TRP A 34 -13.11 -15.73 -8.29
C TRP A 34 -11.67 -15.67 -8.78
N THR A 35 -11.33 -16.59 -9.66
CA THR A 35 -9.96 -16.85 -10.12
C THR A 35 -9.30 -15.59 -10.73
N GLY A 36 -10.02 -14.84 -11.56
CA GLY A 36 -9.47 -13.62 -12.19
C GLY A 36 -8.98 -12.61 -11.18
N ALA A 37 -9.79 -12.30 -10.17
CA ALA A 37 -9.39 -11.38 -9.12
C ALA A 37 -8.21 -11.87 -8.28
N LYS A 38 -8.15 -13.19 -8.01
CA LYS A 38 -7.00 -13.80 -7.33
C LYS A 38 -5.71 -13.62 -8.13
N VAL A 39 -5.75 -13.90 -9.42
CA VAL A 39 -4.60 -13.70 -10.32
C VAL A 39 -4.15 -12.24 -10.30
N ILE A 40 -5.08 -11.28 -10.44
CA ILE A 40 -4.77 -9.86 -10.39
C ILE A 40 -4.14 -9.48 -9.05
N GLY A 41 -4.71 -9.93 -7.93
CA GLY A 41 -4.17 -9.68 -6.59
C GLY A 41 -2.74 -10.19 -6.42
N HIS A 42 -2.45 -11.39 -6.91
CA HIS A 42 -1.10 -11.96 -6.86
C HIS A 42 -0.12 -11.23 -7.77
N ILE A 43 -0.55 -10.75 -8.94
CA ILE A 43 0.29 -9.91 -9.82
C ILE A 43 0.63 -8.59 -9.13
N ILE A 44 -0.36 -7.91 -8.55
CA ILE A 44 -0.15 -6.66 -7.81
C ILE A 44 0.84 -6.89 -6.67
N LYS A 45 0.64 -7.94 -5.87
CA LYS A 45 1.56 -8.32 -4.80
C LYS A 45 2.98 -8.53 -5.31
N ALA A 46 3.15 -9.25 -6.41
CA ALA A 46 4.46 -9.52 -6.99
C ALA A 46 5.17 -8.25 -7.47
N VAL A 47 4.43 -7.32 -8.07
CA VAL A 47 4.97 -6.02 -8.50
C VAL A 47 5.39 -5.16 -7.30
N ILE A 48 4.57 -5.11 -6.25
CA ILE A 48 4.89 -4.34 -5.05
C ILE A 48 6.12 -4.91 -4.35
N ASN A 49 6.16 -6.24 -4.15
CA ASN A 49 7.26 -6.90 -3.43
C ASN A 49 8.57 -6.98 -4.24
N GLY A 50 8.47 -6.97 -5.56
CA GLY A 50 9.61 -7.03 -6.47
C GLY A 50 10.04 -5.63 -6.94
N PRO A 51 9.62 -5.18 -8.14
CA PRO A 51 10.12 -3.94 -8.75
C PRO A 51 9.96 -2.69 -7.89
N LEU A 52 8.89 -2.60 -7.09
CA LEU A 52 8.64 -1.44 -6.23
C LEU A 52 9.35 -1.53 -4.87
N ASN A 53 9.98 -2.66 -4.58
CA ASN A 53 10.73 -2.89 -3.35
C ASN A 53 9.95 -2.44 -2.08
N SER A 54 8.68 -2.77 -2.03
CA SER A 54 7.74 -2.49 -0.95
C SER A 54 7.15 -3.81 -0.45
N GLU A 55 6.23 -3.77 0.51
CA GLU A 55 5.60 -4.98 1.03
C GLU A 55 4.10 -4.99 0.71
N ALA A 56 3.59 -6.14 0.30
CA ALA A 56 2.17 -6.39 0.11
C ALA A 56 1.78 -7.79 0.58
N GLU A 57 0.54 -7.92 1.03
CA GLU A 57 -0.02 -9.18 1.50
C GLU A 57 -1.46 -9.36 1.00
N ILE A 58 -1.86 -10.61 0.75
CA ILE A 58 -3.25 -10.97 0.45
C ILE A 58 -3.96 -11.23 1.77
N VAL A 59 -5.06 -10.52 2.02
CA VAL A 59 -5.90 -10.69 3.22
C VAL A 59 -6.80 -11.90 3.03
N GLN A 60 -6.41 -13.02 3.60
CA GLN A 60 -7.11 -14.30 3.43
C GLN A 60 -8.54 -14.28 3.97
N GLY A 61 -9.47 -14.86 3.21
CA GLY A 61 -10.85 -15.07 3.64
C GLY A 61 -11.75 -13.84 3.63
N LEU A 62 -11.26 -12.67 3.25
CA LEU A 62 -12.06 -11.47 3.10
C LEU A 62 -12.48 -11.30 1.63
N SER A 63 -13.63 -11.87 1.27
CA SER A 63 -14.13 -11.91 -0.12
C SER A 63 -15.44 -11.14 -0.33
N ASP A 64 -16.09 -10.67 0.70
CA ASP A 64 -17.31 -9.86 0.60
C ASP A 64 -17.00 -8.42 0.20
N GLY A 65 -17.55 -7.98 -0.93
CA GLY A 65 -17.23 -6.67 -1.52
C GLY A 65 -17.63 -5.49 -0.64
N ASN A 66 -18.73 -5.59 0.11
CA ASN A 66 -19.17 -4.51 1.00
C ASN A 66 -18.25 -4.41 2.22
N LEU A 67 -17.84 -5.55 2.78
CA LEU A 67 -16.90 -5.58 3.92
C LEU A 67 -15.52 -5.06 3.51
N ILE A 68 -15.05 -5.41 2.31
CA ILE A 68 -13.78 -4.90 1.77
C ILE A 68 -13.85 -3.38 1.64
N MET A 69 -14.89 -2.85 0.99
CA MET A 69 -15.03 -1.41 0.79
C MET A 69 -15.21 -0.65 2.11
N ALA A 70 -15.98 -1.20 3.04
CA ALA A 70 -16.10 -0.61 4.38
C ALA A 70 -14.76 -0.59 5.13
N GLY A 71 -13.93 -1.61 4.93
CA GLY A 71 -12.57 -1.66 5.48
C GLY A 71 -11.66 -0.61 4.86
N MET A 72 -11.70 -0.44 3.54
CA MET A 72 -10.94 0.60 2.82
C MET A 72 -11.37 2.01 3.23
N ASP A 73 -12.67 2.23 3.39
CA ASP A 73 -13.24 3.52 3.81
C ASP A 73 -12.78 3.95 5.21
N LYS A 74 -12.51 3.01 6.10
CA LYS A 74 -11.94 3.31 7.42
C LYS A 74 -10.53 3.88 7.37
N GLY A 75 -9.74 3.52 6.36
CA GLY A 75 -8.36 3.97 6.23
C GLY A 75 -7.44 3.52 7.37
N ASP A 76 -7.73 2.36 7.98
CA ASP A 76 -6.96 1.83 9.12
C ASP A 76 -5.83 0.86 8.71
N GLY A 77 -5.55 0.76 7.40
CA GLY A 77 -4.48 -0.07 6.85
C GLY A 77 -4.74 -1.58 6.90
N LYS A 78 -5.95 -2.02 7.25
CA LYS A 78 -6.30 -3.44 7.27
C LYS A 78 -6.66 -4.00 5.92
N ILE A 79 -7.10 -3.16 5.01
CA ILE A 79 -7.39 -3.46 3.62
C ILE A 79 -7.26 -2.19 2.78
N ASP A 80 -6.47 -2.25 1.72
CA ASP A 80 -6.13 -1.09 0.90
C ASP A 80 -6.57 -1.25 -0.55
N VAL A 81 -6.68 -2.47 -1.06
CA VAL A 81 -6.92 -2.73 -2.49
C VAL A 81 -8.08 -3.70 -2.71
N TYR A 82 -9.04 -3.26 -3.51
CA TYR A 82 -10.08 -4.10 -4.13
C TYR A 82 -9.67 -4.35 -5.57
N THR A 83 -9.36 -5.59 -5.92
CA THR A 83 -8.65 -5.91 -7.17
C THR A 83 -9.49 -5.93 -8.43
N ASP A 84 -10.80 -6.16 -8.32
CA ASP A 84 -11.64 -6.42 -9.51
C ASP A 84 -13.10 -6.02 -9.27
N LEU A 85 -13.42 -4.75 -9.53
CA LEU A 85 -14.75 -4.18 -9.35
C LEU A 85 -15.54 -4.19 -10.67
N TRP A 86 -16.52 -5.07 -10.78
CA TRP A 86 -17.32 -5.24 -11.98
C TRP A 86 -18.56 -4.34 -12.00
N MET A 87 -18.61 -3.45 -12.99
CA MET A 87 -19.76 -2.60 -13.25
C MET A 87 -20.61 -3.18 -14.40
N PRO A 88 -21.95 -3.06 -14.37
CA PRO A 88 -22.77 -2.36 -13.36
C PRO A 88 -23.12 -3.20 -12.11
N ASN A 89 -22.66 -4.46 -12.04
CA ASN A 89 -23.05 -5.40 -10.98
C ASN A 89 -22.77 -4.90 -9.55
N ARG A 90 -21.83 -3.98 -9.42
CA ARG A 90 -21.39 -3.38 -8.15
C ARG A 90 -21.76 -1.90 -8.03
N GLN A 91 -22.81 -1.47 -8.76
CA GLN A 91 -23.26 -0.07 -8.73
C GLN A 91 -23.54 0.44 -7.31
N GLY A 92 -24.17 -0.36 -6.46
CA GLY A 92 -24.42 0.02 -5.06
C GLY A 92 -23.15 0.30 -4.25
N ILE A 93 -22.10 -0.50 -4.45
CA ILE A 93 -20.78 -0.27 -3.84
C ILE A 93 -20.17 1.02 -4.40
N TRP A 94 -20.24 1.22 -5.69
CA TRP A 94 -19.76 2.44 -6.34
C TRP A 94 -20.43 3.68 -5.75
N ASP A 95 -21.74 3.71 -5.68
CA ASP A 95 -22.51 4.85 -5.20
C ASP A 95 -22.23 5.16 -3.74
N GLN A 96 -21.99 4.12 -2.94
CA GLN A 96 -21.75 4.26 -1.51
C GLN A 96 -20.33 4.73 -1.19
N TYR A 97 -19.31 4.19 -1.84
CA TYR A 97 -17.91 4.36 -1.43
C TYR A 97 -17.02 5.10 -2.43
N ILE A 98 -17.39 5.18 -3.71
CA ILE A 98 -16.53 5.68 -4.78
C ILE A 98 -17.15 6.92 -5.45
N GLY A 99 -18.43 6.86 -5.80
CA GLY A 99 -19.12 7.92 -6.54
C GLY A 99 -19.16 9.25 -5.79
N GLY A 100 -18.94 10.36 -6.52
CA GLY A 100 -18.84 11.69 -5.93
C GLY A 100 -17.55 11.87 -5.12
N ASN A 101 -17.59 12.69 -4.07
CA ASN A 101 -16.44 12.94 -3.20
C ASN A 101 -16.31 11.89 -2.09
N LYS A 102 -16.21 10.64 -2.46
CA LYS A 102 -16.04 9.54 -1.52
C LYS A 102 -14.58 9.26 -1.21
N THR A 103 -14.35 8.52 -0.14
CA THR A 103 -13.02 8.23 0.39
C THR A 103 -12.25 7.20 -0.41
N VAL A 104 -12.95 6.26 -1.05
CA VAL A 104 -12.30 5.22 -1.86
C VAL A 104 -12.03 5.73 -3.27
N ALA A 105 -10.77 5.72 -3.66
CA ALA A 105 -10.35 6.06 -5.01
C ALA A 105 -10.46 4.87 -5.97
N VAL A 106 -10.76 5.15 -7.24
CA VAL A 106 -10.73 4.14 -8.30
C VAL A 106 -9.67 4.46 -9.33
N ASN A 107 -8.98 3.44 -9.81
CA ASN A 107 -8.05 3.52 -10.93
C ASN A 107 -8.50 2.57 -12.04
N THR A 108 -8.55 3.07 -13.27
CA THR A 108 -8.84 2.30 -14.48
C THR A 108 -7.56 2.24 -15.32
N PRO A 109 -6.68 1.26 -15.09
CA PRO A 109 -5.35 1.22 -15.71
C PRO A 109 -5.38 0.97 -17.21
N TYR A 110 -6.53 0.56 -17.74
CA TYR A 110 -6.75 0.36 -19.19
C TYR A 110 -8.19 0.74 -19.56
N LYS A 111 -8.35 1.23 -20.78
CA LYS A 111 -9.64 1.52 -21.41
C LYS A 111 -9.91 0.50 -22.49
#